data_4e9cbba125a265dc4ebe03de45d12ad2
#
_entry.id   4e9cbba125a265dc4ebe03de45d12ad2
#
_cell.length_a   1.000
_cell.length_b   1.000
_cell.length_c   1.000
_cell.angle_alpha   90.00
_cell.angle_beta   90.00
_cell.angle_gamma   90.00
#
_symmetry.space_group_name_H-M   'P 1'
#
loop_
_entity.id
_entity.type
_entity.pdbx_description
1 polymer ?
#
loop_
_entity_poly.entity_id
_entity_poly.type
_entity_poly.pdbx_seq_one_letter_code
_entity_poly.pdbx_strand_id
1 'polypeptide(L)'
;MLVANLKKELELEVWERLDGVTDPELDEPITDMGFVEAVEVTDARKVRVAFRLPTYWCSPTFAFLMAFGIRREVMALPWVAEAEVLLNDHCFGDKVNEGVNSGRAFTEIFAEYCDGARLDEVVETFLAKAFDRRQETVLLGLQALGHEPAEITAMTLGALRRVAFSGEEELRQLPRYLDLLLAQGLASEPQDLAFPTWDGDEIAPHELRAHLTKLRSTRINMEFNGALCRGLAKTRYKEVEIGPDGPQLIDFIAGRVPPRDEGVTAT
;
A
#
# COMPACT_ATOMS: atom_id res chain seq x y z
N MET A 1 -14.66 30.02 12.62
CA MET A 1 -14.39 28.83 13.44
C MET A 1 -15.16 27.59 12.98
N LEU A 2 -16.49 27.62 12.82
CA LEU A 2 -17.28 26.42 12.41
C LEU A 2 -16.88 25.87 11.03
N VAL A 3 -16.70 26.72 10.01
CA VAL A 3 -16.31 26.31 8.64
C VAL A 3 -14.90 25.70 8.62
N ALA A 4 -13.96 26.26 9.38
CA ALA A 4 -12.60 25.74 9.48
C ALA A 4 -12.54 24.37 10.19
N ASN A 5 -13.39 24.14 11.18
CA ASN A 5 -13.51 22.83 11.84
C ASN A 5 -14.11 21.78 10.89
N LEU A 6 -15.19 22.12 10.17
CA LEU A 6 -15.80 21.21 9.21
C LEU A 6 -14.81 20.82 8.10
N LYS A 7 -14.05 21.77 7.57
CA LYS A 7 -13.03 21.51 6.55
C LYS A 7 -11.99 20.51 7.06
N LYS A 8 -11.50 20.68 8.29
CA LYS A 8 -10.53 19.79 8.92
C LYS A 8 -11.08 18.37 9.16
N GLU A 9 -12.36 18.27 9.53
CA GLU A 9 -13.03 16.96 9.68
C GLU A 9 -13.14 16.23 8.34
N LEU A 10 -13.49 16.94 7.27
CA LEU A 10 -13.55 16.38 5.92
C LEU A 10 -12.15 15.97 5.40
N GLU A 11 -11.10 16.73 5.70
CA GLU A 11 -9.72 16.38 5.36
C GLU A 11 -9.29 15.12 6.11
N LEU A 12 -9.64 14.96 7.38
CA LEU A 12 -9.38 13.74 8.15
C LEU A 12 -10.09 12.51 7.56
N GLU A 13 -11.36 12.65 7.16
CA GLU A 13 -12.10 11.56 6.50
C GLU A 13 -11.43 11.12 5.20
N VAL A 14 -10.88 12.08 4.42
CA VAL A 14 -10.08 11.75 3.23
C VAL A 14 -8.80 11.01 3.62
N TRP A 15 -8.08 11.46 4.64
CA TRP A 15 -6.87 10.77 5.14
C TRP A 15 -7.16 9.32 5.54
N GLU A 16 -8.22 9.08 6.32
CA GLU A 16 -8.65 7.74 6.70
C GLU A 16 -9.02 6.88 5.49
N ARG A 17 -9.63 7.50 4.47
CA ARG A 17 -9.97 6.80 3.24
C ARG A 17 -8.73 6.39 2.42
N LEU A 18 -7.68 7.22 2.44
CA LEU A 18 -6.42 6.94 1.75
C LEU A 18 -5.64 5.76 2.34
N ASP A 19 -5.91 5.32 3.57
CA ASP A 19 -5.36 4.08 4.14
C ASP A 19 -5.77 2.83 3.34
N GLY A 20 -6.85 2.92 2.58
CA GLY A 20 -7.27 1.88 1.63
C GLY A 20 -6.44 1.82 0.35
N VAL A 21 -5.60 2.82 0.07
CA VAL A 21 -4.71 2.85 -1.09
C VAL A 21 -3.34 2.33 -0.69
N THR A 22 -2.92 1.24 -1.30
CA THR A 22 -1.62 0.62 -0.98
C THR A 22 -0.62 0.77 -2.11
N ASP A 23 0.66 0.79 -1.76
CA ASP A 23 1.72 0.51 -2.72
C ASP A 23 1.52 -0.91 -3.26
N PRO A 24 1.43 -1.09 -4.59
CA PRO A 24 1.08 -2.40 -5.15
C PRO A 24 2.13 -3.48 -4.89
N GLU A 25 3.41 -3.13 -4.78
CA GLU A 25 4.48 -4.10 -4.53
C GLU A 25 4.59 -4.47 -3.04
N LEU A 26 4.29 -3.53 -2.15
CA LEU A 26 4.55 -3.66 -0.72
C LEU A 26 3.30 -4.06 0.08
N ASP A 27 2.11 -3.86 -0.49
CA ASP A 27 0.83 -4.01 0.21
C ASP A 27 0.75 -3.18 1.50
N GLU A 28 1.47 -2.06 1.53
CA GLU A 28 1.45 -1.11 2.65
C GLU A 28 0.66 0.15 2.26
N PRO A 29 -0.14 0.74 3.16
CA PRO A 29 -0.81 2.00 2.89
C PRO A 29 0.16 3.09 2.47
N ILE A 30 -0.19 3.87 1.45
CA ILE A 30 0.63 5.00 0.99
C ILE A 30 0.77 6.09 2.07
N THR A 31 -0.16 6.14 3.01
CA THR A 31 -0.14 6.99 4.21
C THR A 31 0.95 6.55 5.17
N ASP A 32 1.06 5.25 5.49
CA ASP A 32 2.11 4.66 6.33
C ASP A 32 3.50 4.78 5.69
N MET A 33 3.52 4.76 4.35
CA MET A 33 4.76 4.95 3.58
C MET A 33 5.21 6.42 3.53
N GLY A 34 4.38 7.37 4.00
CA GLY A 34 4.65 8.80 3.94
C GLY A 34 4.63 9.37 2.51
N PHE A 35 3.91 8.73 1.59
CA PHE A 35 3.84 9.20 0.20
C PHE A 35 2.86 10.34 0.02
N VAL A 36 1.83 10.44 0.85
CA VAL A 36 0.85 11.54 0.79
C VAL A 36 1.45 12.79 1.44
N GLU A 37 1.54 13.86 0.68
CA GLU A 37 2.11 15.15 1.12
C GLU A 37 1.05 16.10 1.67
N ALA A 38 -0.11 16.14 1.00
CA ALA A 38 -1.17 17.06 1.37
C ALA A 38 -2.53 16.55 0.92
N VAL A 39 -3.54 16.84 1.72
CA VAL A 39 -4.96 16.72 1.40
C VAL A 39 -5.60 18.07 1.62
N GLU A 40 -6.25 18.60 0.59
CA GLU A 40 -6.93 19.88 0.62
C GLU A 40 -8.39 19.72 0.18
N VAL A 41 -9.32 20.23 0.99
CA VAL A 41 -10.76 20.28 0.67
C VAL A 41 -11.16 21.73 0.40
N THR A 42 -11.77 22.01 -0.76
CA THR A 42 -12.31 23.33 -1.11
C THR A 42 -13.77 23.48 -0.71
N ASP A 43 -14.26 24.72 -0.65
CA ASP A 43 -15.67 25.02 -0.37
C ASP A 43 -16.64 24.42 -1.40
N ALA A 44 -16.15 24.18 -2.64
CA ALA A 44 -16.90 23.51 -3.71
C ALA A 44 -16.91 21.98 -3.60
N ARG A 45 -16.43 21.42 -2.48
CA ARG A 45 -16.26 19.97 -2.26
C ARG A 45 -15.35 19.30 -3.30
N LYS A 46 -14.41 20.03 -3.84
CA LYS A 46 -13.31 19.50 -4.60
C LYS A 46 -12.20 19.12 -3.63
N VAL A 47 -11.69 17.89 -3.76
CA VAL A 47 -10.58 17.37 -2.98
C VAL A 47 -9.34 17.33 -3.86
N ARG A 48 -8.25 17.88 -3.36
CA ARG A 48 -6.93 17.76 -3.98
C ARG A 48 -6.04 16.91 -3.08
N VAL A 49 -5.44 15.86 -3.64
CA VAL A 49 -4.45 15.02 -2.96
C VAL A 49 -3.12 15.13 -3.69
N ALA A 50 -2.11 15.64 -3.00
CA ALA A 50 -0.73 15.65 -3.49
C ALA A 50 0.04 14.49 -2.87
N PHE A 51 0.77 13.75 -3.70
CA PHE A 51 1.60 12.66 -3.24
C PHE A 51 2.93 12.60 -4.01
N ARG A 52 3.90 11.89 -3.43
CA ARG A 52 5.26 11.81 -3.96
C ARG A 52 5.84 10.43 -3.73
N LEU A 53 6.57 9.92 -4.71
CA LEU A 53 7.20 8.60 -4.64
C LEU A 53 8.66 8.68 -4.19
N PRO A 54 9.23 7.58 -3.67
CA PRO A 54 10.59 7.56 -3.14
C PRO A 54 11.67 8.00 -4.14
N THR A 55 11.44 7.78 -5.44
CA THR A 55 12.39 8.16 -6.49
C THR A 55 11.69 8.92 -7.63
N TYR A 56 12.45 9.79 -8.30
CA TYR A 56 11.99 10.52 -9.49
C TYR A 56 11.56 9.59 -10.65
N TRP A 57 12.11 8.38 -10.70
CA TRP A 57 11.89 7.39 -11.76
C TRP A 57 11.28 6.08 -11.23
N CYS A 58 10.42 6.15 -10.23
CA CYS A 58 9.63 5.01 -9.83
C CYS A 58 8.80 4.49 -11.02
N SER A 59 8.47 3.21 -11.04
CA SER A 59 7.76 2.61 -12.16
C SER A 59 6.48 3.41 -12.51
N PRO A 60 6.25 3.75 -13.79
CA PRO A 60 5.03 4.44 -14.21
C PRO A 60 3.77 3.63 -13.89
N THR A 61 3.86 2.29 -13.85
CA THR A 61 2.77 1.41 -13.44
C THR A 61 2.39 1.66 -11.97
N PHE A 62 3.38 1.75 -11.08
CA PHE A 62 3.12 2.02 -9.65
C PHE A 62 2.56 3.43 -9.45
N ALA A 63 3.17 4.41 -10.12
CA ALA A 63 2.71 5.79 -10.08
C ALA A 63 1.24 5.91 -10.51
N PHE A 64 0.87 5.24 -11.61
CA PHE A 64 -0.51 5.21 -12.10
C PHE A 64 -1.45 4.48 -11.13
N LEU A 65 -1.09 3.28 -10.67
CA LEU A 65 -1.96 2.48 -9.79
C LEU A 65 -2.27 3.21 -8.49
N MET A 66 -1.26 3.86 -7.88
CA MET A 66 -1.47 4.66 -6.67
C MET A 66 -2.31 5.91 -6.96
N ALA A 67 -2.01 6.67 -8.02
CA ALA A 67 -2.80 7.84 -8.40
C ALA A 67 -4.25 7.48 -8.71
N PHE A 68 -4.48 6.40 -9.45
CA PHE A 68 -5.82 5.89 -9.76
C PHE A 68 -6.54 5.42 -8.49
N GLY A 69 -5.84 4.71 -7.60
CA GLY A 69 -6.36 4.29 -6.30
C GLY A 69 -6.79 5.48 -5.45
N ILE A 70 -5.94 6.50 -5.31
CA ILE A 70 -6.26 7.75 -4.61
C ILE A 70 -7.56 8.36 -5.16
N ARG A 71 -7.63 8.55 -6.49
CA ARG A 71 -8.81 9.15 -7.11
C ARG A 71 -10.07 8.33 -6.88
N ARG A 72 -9.99 7.01 -7.02
CA ARG A 72 -11.10 6.09 -6.80
C ARG A 72 -11.63 6.16 -5.36
N GLU A 73 -10.74 6.08 -4.39
CA GLU A 73 -11.12 6.09 -2.97
C GLU A 73 -11.71 7.44 -2.55
N VAL A 74 -11.13 8.54 -3.00
CA VAL A 74 -11.64 9.89 -2.72
C VAL A 74 -13.00 10.12 -3.38
N MET A 75 -13.18 9.71 -4.64
CA MET A 75 -14.46 9.83 -5.34
C MET A 75 -15.56 8.93 -4.78
N ALA A 76 -15.21 7.89 -4.01
CA ALA A 76 -16.19 7.05 -3.32
C ALA A 76 -16.84 7.75 -2.11
N LEU A 77 -16.29 8.84 -1.62
CA LEU A 77 -16.88 9.64 -0.56
C LEU A 77 -18.12 10.41 -1.08
N PRO A 78 -19.30 10.23 -0.48
CA PRO A 78 -20.58 10.73 -1.05
C PRO A 78 -20.67 12.25 -1.13
N TRP A 79 -19.85 12.97 -0.38
CA TRP A 79 -19.83 14.42 -0.37
C TRP A 79 -18.83 15.02 -1.38
N VAL A 80 -17.91 14.23 -1.96
CA VAL A 80 -16.91 14.71 -2.92
C VAL A 80 -17.55 14.94 -4.27
N ALA A 81 -17.39 16.14 -4.81
CA ALA A 81 -17.86 16.49 -6.14
C ALA A 81 -16.80 16.27 -7.22
N GLU A 82 -15.53 16.49 -6.88
CA GLU A 82 -14.39 16.34 -7.79
C GLU A 82 -13.15 15.95 -7.00
N ALA A 83 -12.34 15.05 -7.56
CA ALA A 83 -11.03 14.69 -7.01
C ALA A 83 -9.93 15.02 -8.01
N GLU A 84 -8.92 15.74 -7.55
CA GLU A 84 -7.70 16.07 -8.28
C GLU A 84 -6.50 15.41 -7.61
N VAL A 85 -5.75 14.60 -8.34
CA VAL A 85 -4.56 13.90 -7.84
C VAL A 85 -3.33 14.51 -8.48
N LEU A 86 -2.33 14.81 -7.65
CA LEU A 86 -1.07 15.43 -8.08
C LEU A 86 0.10 14.56 -7.62
N LEU A 87 0.75 13.90 -8.57
CA LEU A 87 2.04 13.26 -8.37
C LEU A 87 3.14 14.29 -8.57
N ASN A 88 3.84 14.62 -7.49
CA ASN A 88 4.92 15.59 -7.49
C ASN A 88 6.27 14.91 -7.74
N ASP A 89 7.20 15.67 -8.35
CA ASP A 89 8.62 15.31 -8.49
C ASP A 89 8.84 13.90 -9.07
N HIS A 90 8.21 13.63 -10.24
CA HIS A 90 8.29 12.35 -10.93
C HIS A 90 8.46 12.54 -12.44
N CYS A 91 9.27 11.68 -13.10
CA CYS A 91 9.55 11.80 -14.53
C CYS A 91 8.32 11.66 -15.43
N PHE A 92 7.27 11.00 -14.97
CA PHE A 92 5.99 10.87 -15.66
C PHE A 92 4.86 11.64 -14.96
N GLY A 93 5.19 12.58 -14.05
CA GLY A 93 4.22 13.31 -13.25
C GLY A 93 3.10 13.94 -14.09
N ASP A 94 3.47 14.72 -15.11
CA ASP A 94 2.49 15.39 -15.98
C ASP A 94 1.57 14.40 -16.69
N LYS A 95 2.12 13.30 -17.25
CA LYS A 95 1.33 12.27 -17.93
C LYS A 95 0.35 11.57 -16.97
N VAL A 96 0.80 11.20 -15.77
CA VAL A 96 -0.04 10.56 -14.75
C VAL A 96 -1.12 11.51 -14.28
N ASN A 97 -0.76 12.74 -13.93
CA ASN A 97 -1.69 13.75 -13.44
C ASN A 97 -2.78 14.05 -14.45
N GLU A 98 -2.41 14.37 -15.70
CA GLU A 98 -3.38 14.64 -16.76
C GLU A 98 -4.25 13.41 -17.04
N GLY A 99 -3.63 12.23 -17.18
CA GLY A 99 -4.34 11.00 -17.54
C GLY A 99 -5.32 10.55 -16.48
N VAL A 100 -4.88 10.45 -15.22
CA VAL A 100 -5.74 9.99 -14.11
C VAL A 100 -6.88 10.99 -13.83
N ASN A 101 -6.58 12.29 -13.81
CA ASN A 101 -7.62 13.31 -13.58
C ASN A 101 -8.64 13.39 -14.73
N SER A 102 -8.23 13.03 -15.96
CA SER A 102 -9.14 12.91 -17.12
C SER A 102 -9.83 11.54 -17.21
N GLY A 103 -9.56 10.59 -16.29
CA GLY A 103 -10.18 9.27 -16.26
C GLY A 103 -9.68 8.33 -17.37
N ARG A 104 -8.50 8.59 -17.96
CA ARG A 104 -7.91 7.73 -19.00
C ARG A 104 -7.32 6.46 -18.42
N ALA A 105 -7.40 5.36 -19.18
CA ALA A 105 -6.79 4.09 -18.83
C ALA A 105 -5.26 4.13 -18.94
N PHE A 106 -4.55 3.25 -18.22
CA PHE A 106 -3.10 3.12 -18.28
C PHE A 106 -2.57 2.98 -19.71
N THR A 107 -3.21 2.11 -20.49
CA THR A 107 -2.84 1.84 -21.89
C THR A 107 -3.02 3.04 -22.82
N GLU A 108 -3.89 3.98 -22.49
CA GLU A 108 -4.08 5.21 -23.25
C GLU A 108 -3.02 6.28 -22.87
N ILE A 109 -2.61 6.29 -21.60
CA ILE A 109 -1.59 7.24 -21.08
C ILE A 109 -0.19 6.81 -21.53
N PHE A 110 0.08 5.52 -21.50
CA PHE A 110 1.39 4.91 -21.73
C PHE A 110 1.43 4.00 -22.96
N ALA A 111 0.62 4.29 -23.99
CA ALA A 111 0.54 3.49 -25.21
C ALA A 111 1.90 3.20 -25.86
N GLU A 112 2.84 4.15 -25.81
CA GLU A 112 4.18 4.04 -26.37
C GLU A 112 5.15 3.14 -25.56
N TYR A 113 4.76 2.79 -24.31
CA TYR A 113 5.54 1.94 -23.41
C TYR A 113 4.90 0.56 -23.17
N CYS A 114 3.73 0.33 -23.74
CA CYS A 114 2.99 -0.92 -23.57
C CYS A 114 3.35 -1.91 -24.68
N ASP A 115 4.54 -2.51 -24.62
CA ASP A 115 4.97 -3.60 -25.53
C ASP A 115 4.25 -4.91 -25.21
N GLY A 116 2.90 -4.91 -25.22
CA GLY A 116 2.07 -6.10 -25.03
C GLY A 116 1.96 -6.63 -23.59
N ALA A 117 2.70 -6.09 -22.63
CA ALA A 117 2.51 -6.42 -21.21
C ALA A 117 1.17 -5.83 -20.73
N ARG A 118 0.25 -6.70 -20.33
CA ARG A 118 -1.05 -6.28 -19.83
C ARG A 118 -0.90 -5.79 -18.40
N LEU A 119 -1.45 -4.60 -18.11
CA LEU A 119 -1.52 -4.07 -16.74
C LEU A 119 -2.15 -5.09 -15.79
N ASP A 120 -3.15 -5.82 -16.27
CA ASP A 120 -3.86 -6.85 -15.51
C ASP A 120 -2.92 -7.93 -14.97
N GLU A 121 -1.95 -8.41 -15.76
CA GLU A 121 -0.98 -9.44 -15.36
C GLU A 121 -0.04 -8.92 -14.26
N VAL A 122 0.34 -7.65 -14.36
CA VAL A 122 1.16 -6.99 -13.33
C VAL A 122 0.38 -6.82 -12.03
N VAL A 123 -0.86 -6.37 -12.12
CA VAL A 123 -1.78 -6.24 -10.97
C VAL A 123 -2.01 -7.59 -10.31
N GLU A 124 -2.28 -8.65 -11.09
CA GLU A 124 -2.47 -10.00 -10.58
C GLU A 124 -1.24 -10.52 -9.81
N THR A 125 -0.04 -10.26 -10.34
CA THR A 125 1.21 -10.62 -9.64
C THR A 125 1.32 -9.94 -8.26
N PHE A 126 0.91 -8.68 -8.15
CA PHE A 126 0.94 -7.96 -6.88
C PHE A 126 -0.17 -8.39 -5.93
N LEU A 127 -1.35 -8.69 -6.45
CA LEU A 127 -2.44 -9.25 -5.65
C LEU A 127 -2.06 -10.61 -5.07
N ALA A 128 -1.38 -11.47 -5.84
CA ALA A 128 -0.86 -12.75 -5.33
C ALA A 128 0.15 -12.55 -4.18
N LYS A 129 1.08 -11.59 -4.31
CA LYS A 129 2.01 -11.27 -3.23
C LYS A 129 1.30 -10.72 -1.99
N ALA A 130 0.33 -9.84 -2.17
CA ALA A 130 -0.49 -9.29 -1.08
C ALA A 130 -1.29 -10.40 -0.39
N PHE A 131 -1.87 -11.33 -1.16
CA PHE A 131 -2.55 -12.52 -0.65
C PHE A 131 -1.63 -13.37 0.21
N ASP A 132 -0.46 -13.71 -0.31
CA ASP A 132 0.56 -14.50 0.40
C ASP A 132 0.94 -13.84 1.74
N ARG A 133 1.24 -12.55 1.74
CA ARG A 133 1.60 -11.81 2.96
C ARG A 133 0.48 -11.81 4.00
N ARG A 134 -0.75 -11.51 3.57
CA ARG A 134 -1.91 -11.43 4.46
C ARG A 134 -2.25 -12.82 5.00
N GLN A 135 -2.21 -13.86 4.16
CA GLN A 135 -2.44 -15.25 4.56
C GLN A 135 -1.40 -15.70 5.59
N GLU A 136 -0.09 -15.39 5.39
CA GLU A 136 0.95 -15.72 6.37
C GLU A 136 0.62 -15.16 7.76
N THR A 137 0.26 -13.88 7.83
CA THR A 137 -0.08 -13.22 9.09
C THR A 137 -1.22 -13.94 9.81
N VAL A 138 -2.30 -14.25 9.10
CA VAL A 138 -3.45 -14.94 9.69
C VAL A 138 -3.10 -16.38 10.14
N LEU A 139 -2.34 -17.12 9.32
CA LEU A 139 -1.88 -18.47 9.66
C LEU A 139 -0.98 -18.50 10.89
N LEU A 140 -0.04 -17.55 11.01
CA LEU A 140 0.84 -17.42 12.17
C LEU A 140 0.04 -17.05 13.42
N GLY A 141 -0.96 -16.18 13.30
CA GLY A 141 -1.87 -15.84 14.40
C GLY A 141 -2.65 -17.06 14.90
N LEU A 142 -3.15 -17.92 14.00
CA LEU A 142 -3.80 -19.17 14.38
C LEU A 142 -2.86 -20.14 15.10
N GLN A 143 -1.62 -20.27 14.64
CA GLN A 143 -0.61 -21.08 15.33
C GLN A 143 -0.30 -20.51 16.73
N ALA A 144 -0.23 -19.20 16.87
CA ALA A 144 -0.04 -18.55 18.18
C ALA A 144 -1.22 -18.76 19.14
N LEU A 145 -2.44 -18.93 18.60
CA LEU A 145 -3.63 -19.31 19.37
C LEU A 145 -3.68 -20.83 19.70
N GLY A 146 -2.72 -21.63 19.22
CA GLY A 146 -2.59 -23.05 19.53
C GLY A 146 -3.32 -23.98 18.56
N HIS A 147 -3.81 -23.49 17.41
CA HIS A 147 -4.41 -24.36 16.41
C HIS A 147 -3.35 -25.25 15.73
N GLU A 148 -3.68 -26.52 15.62
CA GLU A 148 -2.83 -27.52 14.97
C GLU A 148 -2.94 -27.47 13.44
N PRO A 149 -1.92 -27.93 12.69
CA PRO A 149 -1.94 -27.89 11.22
C PRO A 149 -3.19 -28.49 10.58
N ALA A 150 -3.71 -29.59 11.10
CA ALA A 150 -4.93 -30.22 10.59
C ALA A 150 -6.19 -29.38 10.81
N GLU A 151 -6.26 -28.64 11.91
CA GLU A 151 -7.36 -27.71 12.20
C GLU A 151 -7.30 -26.49 11.29
N ILE A 152 -6.09 -25.94 11.08
CA ILE A 152 -5.87 -24.76 10.23
C ILE A 152 -6.25 -25.07 8.79
N THR A 153 -5.74 -26.17 8.23
CA THR A 153 -5.99 -26.51 6.82
C THR A 153 -7.42 -26.92 6.52
N ALA A 154 -8.14 -27.45 7.53
CA ALA A 154 -9.56 -27.79 7.43
C ALA A 154 -10.48 -26.64 7.85
N MET A 155 -9.92 -25.48 8.25
CA MET A 155 -10.72 -24.35 8.74
C MET A 155 -11.57 -23.78 7.62
N THR A 156 -12.86 -23.59 7.90
CA THR A 156 -13.78 -22.97 6.96
C THR A 156 -13.79 -21.43 7.08
N LEU A 157 -14.22 -20.76 6.04
CA LEU A 157 -14.41 -19.30 6.02
C LEU A 157 -15.31 -18.83 7.18
N GLY A 158 -16.40 -19.55 7.43
CA GLY A 158 -17.30 -19.26 8.56
C GLY A 158 -16.66 -19.47 9.92
N ALA A 159 -15.71 -20.42 10.05
CA ALA A 159 -14.97 -20.63 11.29
C ALA A 159 -13.92 -19.52 11.48
N LEU A 160 -13.17 -19.16 10.45
CA LEU A 160 -12.16 -18.10 10.50
C LEU A 160 -12.76 -16.75 10.92
N ARG A 161 -13.94 -16.40 10.39
CA ARG A 161 -14.66 -15.16 10.76
C ARG A 161 -15.05 -15.06 12.24
N ARG A 162 -15.04 -16.18 12.97
CA ARG A 162 -15.35 -16.23 14.40
C ARG A 162 -14.11 -16.28 15.30
N VAL A 163 -12.92 -16.38 14.71
CA VAL A 163 -11.67 -16.35 15.48
C VAL A 163 -11.46 -14.97 16.08
N ALA A 164 -11.21 -14.93 17.38
CA ALA A 164 -10.89 -13.69 18.08
C ALA A 164 -9.37 -13.53 18.17
N PHE A 165 -8.80 -12.83 17.20
CA PHE A 165 -7.39 -12.40 17.26
C PHE A 165 -7.24 -11.24 18.26
N SER A 166 -6.05 -11.13 18.87
CA SER A 166 -5.71 -10.03 19.79
C SER A 166 -4.50 -9.22 19.32
N GLY A 167 -3.76 -9.71 18.34
CA GLY A 167 -2.63 -9.00 17.76
C GLY A 167 -3.09 -7.91 16.79
N GLU A 168 -2.42 -6.76 16.81
CA GLU A 168 -2.76 -5.61 15.97
C GLU A 168 -2.65 -5.95 14.49
N GLU A 169 -1.60 -6.69 14.12
CA GLU A 169 -1.36 -7.05 12.72
C GLU A 169 -2.41 -8.03 12.20
N GLU A 170 -2.80 -9.05 12.97
CA GLU A 170 -3.86 -9.98 12.60
C GLU A 170 -5.21 -9.26 12.46
N LEU A 171 -5.52 -8.33 13.36
CA LEU A 171 -6.75 -7.54 13.30
C LEU A 171 -6.78 -6.64 12.05
N ARG A 172 -5.63 -6.14 11.63
CA ARG A 172 -5.49 -5.33 10.41
C ARG A 172 -5.56 -6.18 9.14
N GLN A 173 -4.90 -7.34 9.12
CA GLN A 173 -4.75 -8.15 7.91
C GLN A 173 -5.92 -9.10 7.64
N LEU A 174 -6.62 -9.57 8.67
CA LEU A 174 -7.73 -10.51 8.48
C LEU A 174 -8.84 -9.96 7.55
N PRO A 175 -9.41 -8.77 7.78
CA PRO A 175 -10.42 -8.23 6.87
C PRO A 175 -9.88 -8.09 5.44
N ARG A 176 -8.67 -7.58 5.26
CA ARG A 176 -8.03 -7.41 3.96
C ARG A 176 -7.77 -8.74 3.24
N TYR A 177 -7.41 -9.78 4.00
CA TYR A 177 -7.26 -11.15 3.48
C TYR A 177 -8.61 -11.69 2.99
N LEU A 178 -9.65 -11.56 3.83
CA LEU A 178 -10.99 -12.02 3.49
C LEU A 178 -11.56 -11.31 2.26
N ASP A 179 -11.36 -9.99 2.15
CA ASP A 179 -11.80 -9.21 1.00
C ASP A 179 -11.15 -9.70 -0.28
N LEU A 180 -9.84 -9.97 -0.26
CA LEU A 180 -9.11 -10.46 -1.42
C LEU A 180 -9.49 -11.90 -1.77
N LEU A 181 -9.63 -12.77 -0.77
CA LEU A 181 -10.08 -14.15 -0.93
C LEU A 181 -11.45 -14.23 -1.65
N LEU A 182 -12.39 -13.37 -1.23
CA LEU A 182 -13.73 -13.29 -1.82
C LEU A 182 -13.70 -12.64 -3.21
N ALA A 183 -12.94 -11.55 -3.39
CA ALA A 183 -12.84 -10.84 -4.66
C ALA A 183 -12.23 -11.71 -5.77
N GLN A 184 -11.31 -12.62 -5.41
CA GLN A 184 -10.70 -13.57 -6.34
C GLN A 184 -11.55 -14.83 -6.57
N GLY A 185 -12.69 -14.96 -5.85
CA GLY A 185 -13.56 -16.14 -5.95
C GLY A 185 -12.94 -17.44 -5.41
N LEU A 186 -11.89 -17.32 -4.58
CA LEU A 186 -11.20 -18.46 -3.96
C LEU A 186 -12.03 -19.09 -2.84
N ALA A 187 -12.95 -18.35 -2.27
CA ALA A 187 -14.01 -18.81 -1.39
C ALA A 187 -15.23 -17.89 -1.53
N SER A 188 -16.44 -18.39 -1.29
CA SER A 188 -17.68 -17.62 -1.39
C SER A 188 -18.64 -17.95 -0.25
N GLU A 189 -18.73 -19.21 0.11
CA GLU A 189 -19.68 -19.72 1.08
C GLU A 189 -19.01 -19.98 2.45
N PRO A 190 -19.76 -19.91 3.55
CA PRO A 190 -19.20 -20.13 4.89
C PRO A 190 -18.51 -21.48 5.12
N GLN A 191 -18.85 -22.50 4.32
CA GLN A 191 -18.28 -23.85 4.38
C GLN A 191 -17.01 -24.03 3.53
N ASP A 192 -16.68 -23.05 2.65
CA ASP A 192 -15.48 -23.12 1.84
C ASP A 192 -14.23 -23.03 2.71
N LEU A 193 -13.12 -23.61 2.24
CA LEU A 193 -11.84 -23.55 2.95
C LEU A 193 -11.35 -22.11 3.05
N ALA A 194 -10.86 -21.76 4.23
CA ALA A 194 -10.36 -20.42 4.50
C ALA A 194 -8.95 -20.16 3.98
N PHE A 195 -8.18 -21.20 3.67
CA PHE A 195 -6.76 -21.11 3.31
C PHE A 195 -6.42 -21.93 2.04
N PRO A 196 -6.97 -21.58 0.89
CA PRO A 196 -6.45 -22.10 -0.40
C PRO A 196 -5.12 -21.43 -0.76
N THR A 197 -4.39 -22.00 -1.74
CA THR A 197 -3.31 -21.28 -2.42
C THR A 197 -3.90 -20.19 -3.32
N TRP A 198 -3.05 -19.30 -3.87
CA TRP A 198 -3.49 -18.33 -4.89
C TRP A 198 -4.13 -18.97 -6.13
N ASP A 199 -3.67 -20.19 -6.46
CA ASP A 199 -4.19 -20.95 -7.61
C ASP A 199 -5.47 -21.74 -7.27
N GLY A 200 -5.96 -21.67 -6.01
CA GLY A 200 -7.18 -22.33 -5.54
C GLY A 200 -6.95 -23.75 -5.00
N ASP A 201 -5.70 -24.21 -4.90
CA ASP A 201 -5.40 -25.54 -4.41
C ASP A 201 -5.54 -25.65 -2.90
N GLU A 202 -6.00 -26.80 -2.41
CA GLU A 202 -6.04 -27.15 -0.99
C GLU A 202 -4.62 -27.42 -0.44
N ILE A 203 -4.37 -27.02 0.79
CA ILE A 203 -3.12 -27.25 1.50
C ILE A 203 -3.29 -28.45 2.44
N ALA A 204 -2.55 -29.53 2.21
CA ALA A 204 -2.58 -30.66 3.12
C ALA A 204 -1.88 -30.32 4.46
N PRO A 205 -2.29 -30.90 5.60
CA PRO A 205 -1.69 -30.62 6.92
C PRO A 205 -0.17 -30.75 6.96
N HIS A 206 0.37 -31.75 6.27
CA HIS A 206 1.83 -31.99 6.21
C HIS A 206 2.57 -30.99 5.32
N GLU A 207 1.88 -30.27 4.45
CA GLU A 207 2.42 -29.26 3.54
C GLU A 207 2.40 -27.85 4.14
N LEU A 208 1.59 -27.60 5.20
CA LEU A 208 1.42 -26.27 5.79
C LEU A 208 2.76 -25.61 6.16
N ARG A 209 3.73 -26.37 6.65
CA ARG A 209 5.06 -25.85 6.99
C ARG A 209 5.83 -25.36 5.76
N ALA A 210 5.76 -26.11 4.67
CA ALA A 210 6.42 -25.73 3.40
C ALA A 210 5.73 -24.50 2.80
N HIS A 211 4.40 -24.47 2.85
CA HIS A 211 3.60 -23.34 2.42
C HIS A 211 3.96 -22.07 3.21
N LEU A 212 3.96 -22.11 4.53
CA LEU A 212 4.40 -20.97 5.38
C LEU A 212 5.83 -20.51 5.06
N THR A 213 6.73 -21.42 4.69
CA THR A 213 8.10 -21.05 4.29
C THR A 213 8.10 -20.25 2.98
N LYS A 214 7.25 -20.62 2.01
CA LYS A 214 7.04 -19.86 0.76
C LYS A 214 6.49 -18.46 1.07
N LEU A 215 5.41 -18.38 1.84
CA LEU A 215 4.77 -17.12 2.21
C LEU A 215 5.75 -16.18 2.94
N ARG A 216 6.52 -16.72 3.87
CA ARG A 216 7.57 -15.98 4.59
C ARG A 216 8.62 -15.38 3.65
N SER A 217 9.00 -16.09 2.61
CA SER A 217 9.95 -15.58 1.61
C SER A 217 9.38 -14.37 0.87
N THR A 218 8.09 -14.43 0.49
CA THR A 218 7.37 -13.30 -0.12
C THR A 218 7.37 -12.10 0.83
N ARG A 219 6.98 -12.28 2.09
CA ARG A 219 6.96 -11.22 3.09
C ARG A 219 8.32 -10.58 3.32
N ILE A 220 9.38 -11.37 3.49
CA ILE A 220 10.75 -10.85 3.71
C ILE A 220 11.18 -9.97 2.53
N ASN A 221 10.90 -10.39 1.30
CA ASN A 221 11.22 -9.59 0.11
C ASN A 221 10.45 -8.27 0.09
N MET A 222 9.15 -8.29 0.43
CA MET A 222 8.33 -7.08 0.51
C MET A 222 8.83 -6.13 1.61
N GLU A 223 9.16 -6.64 2.79
CA GLU A 223 9.71 -5.84 3.91
C GLU A 223 11.06 -5.21 3.56
N PHE A 224 11.94 -5.95 2.88
CA PHE A 224 13.23 -5.43 2.42
C PHE A 224 13.03 -4.29 1.41
N ASN A 225 12.16 -4.48 0.41
CA ASN A 225 11.84 -3.44 -0.57
C ASN A 225 11.20 -2.22 0.10
N GLY A 226 10.28 -2.42 1.04
CA GLY A 226 9.68 -1.35 1.82
C GLY A 226 10.69 -0.53 2.64
N ALA A 227 11.65 -1.21 3.28
CA ALA A 227 12.74 -0.54 4.00
C ALA A 227 13.63 0.28 3.05
N LEU A 228 13.91 -0.25 1.85
CA LEU A 228 14.67 0.46 0.82
C LEU A 228 13.92 1.70 0.34
N CYS A 229 12.63 1.58 0.00
CA CYS A 229 11.79 2.70 -0.45
C CYS A 229 11.71 3.81 0.61
N ARG A 230 11.48 3.45 1.88
CA ARG A 230 11.48 4.43 2.99
C ARG A 230 12.85 5.10 3.17
N GLY A 231 13.94 4.35 3.04
CA GLY A 231 15.29 4.88 3.08
C GLY A 231 15.59 5.88 1.95
N LEU A 232 15.17 5.55 0.72
CA LEU A 232 15.31 6.42 -0.44
C LEU A 232 14.48 7.70 -0.29
N ALA A 233 13.22 7.59 0.17
CA ALA A 233 12.37 8.75 0.43
C ALA A 233 13.01 9.70 1.45
N LYS A 234 13.47 9.20 2.60
CA LYS A 234 14.14 9.99 3.62
C LYS A 234 15.40 10.70 3.11
N THR A 235 16.20 10.00 2.31
CA THR A 235 17.43 10.57 1.74
C THR A 235 17.11 11.66 0.73
N ARG A 236 16.13 11.44 -0.14
CA ARG A 236 15.76 12.36 -1.20
C ARG A 236 15.10 13.63 -0.67
N TYR A 237 14.18 13.49 0.27
CA TYR A 237 13.37 14.60 0.77
C TYR A 237 13.91 15.24 2.04
N LYS A 238 15.12 14.84 2.46
CA LYS A 238 15.86 15.47 3.56
C LYS A 238 15.05 15.56 4.87
N GLU A 239 14.25 14.54 5.15
CA GLU A 239 13.59 14.39 6.46
C GLU A 239 14.64 14.00 7.50
N VAL A 240 15.34 15.02 8.04
CA VAL A 240 16.43 14.83 8.97
C VAL A 240 16.04 15.44 10.31
N GLU A 241 15.80 14.59 11.29
CA GLU A 241 15.86 14.99 12.68
C GLU A 241 17.32 14.94 13.15
N ILE A 242 17.97 16.09 13.20
CA ILE A 242 19.29 16.24 13.82
C ILE A 242 19.06 16.47 15.31
N GLY A 243 19.64 15.60 16.15
CA GLY A 243 19.58 15.77 17.60
C GLY A 243 20.23 17.09 18.09
N PRO A 244 20.01 17.48 19.36
CA PRO A 244 20.46 18.75 19.89
C PRO A 244 22.00 18.94 19.86
N ASP A 245 22.75 17.85 19.74
CA ASP A 245 24.24 17.88 19.70
C ASP A 245 24.80 18.00 18.27
N GLY A 246 23.93 18.25 17.28
CA GLY A 246 24.29 18.32 15.88
C GLY A 246 24.46 16.95 15.21
N PRO A 247 24.82 16.91 13.90
CA PRO A 247 24.91 15.67 13.13
C PRO A 247 26.10 14.83 13.60
N GLN A 248 25.85 13.53 13.82
CA GLN A 248 26.86 12.54 14.15
C GLN A 248 27.26 11.74 12.90
N LEU A 249 28.36 10.97 12.97
CA LEU A 249 28.81 10.13 11.85
C LEU A 249 27.72 9.16 11.38
N ILE A 250 26.92 8.63 12.29
CA ILE A 250 25.79 7.74 11.97
C ILE A 250 24.71 8.47 11.13
N ASP A 251 24.57 9.77 11.31
CA ASP A 251 23.59 10.56 10.55
C ASP A 251 24.04 10.76 9.11
N PHE A 252 25.35 10.88 8.86
CA PHE A 252 25.92 10.89 7.51
C PHE A 252 25.80 9.53 6.84
N ILE A 253 26.10 8.43 7.55
CA ILE A 253 26.01 7.07 7.04
C ILE A 253 24.55 6.70 6.73
N ALA A 254 23.62 7.12 7.60
CA ALA A 254 22.18 6.91 7.42
C ALA A 254 21.51 7.87 6.45
N GLY A 255 22.28 8.78 5.81
CA GLY A 255 21.75 9.78 4.89
C GLY A 255 20.86 10.83 5.53
N ARG A 256 20.96 11.02 6.86
CA ARG A 256 20.15 11.99 7.62
C ARG A 256 20.67 13.43 7.54
N VAL A 257 21.85 13.65 6.99
CA VAL A 257 22.42 14.98 6.81
C VAL A 257 22.20 15.43 5.38
N PRO A 258 21.58 16.61 5.15
CA PRO A 258 21.38 17.12 3.81
C PRO A 258 22.72 17.38 3.11
N PRO A 259 22.80 17.25 1.76
CA PRO A 259 23.97 17.69 1.02
C PRO A 259 24.30 19.16 1.35
N ARG A 260 25.57 19.52 1.38
CA ARG A 260 25.96 20.93 1.50
C ARG A 260 25.38 21.72 0.32
N ASP A 261 24.67 22.80 0.60
CA ASP A 261 24.34 23.76 -0.44
C ASP A 261 25.66 24.29 -1.02
N GLU A 262 25.87 24.07 -2.30
CA GLU A 262 27.07 24.55 -3.04
C GLU A 262 27.12 26.11 -3.15
N GLY A 263 26.28 26.83 -2.40
CA GLY A 263 26.07 28.28 -2.49
C GLY A 263 26.70 29.14 -1.40
N VAL A 264 27.38 28.57 -0.39
CA VAL A 264 28.07 29.37 0.63
C VAL A 264 29.58 29.25 0.41
N THR A 265 30.10 30.03 -0.54
CA THR A 265 31.52 30.41 -0.54
C THR A 265 31.78 31.22 0.71
N ALA A 266 32.49 30.64 1.67
CA ALA A 266 33.05 31.37 2.80
C ALA A 266 33.98 32.49 2.25
N THR A 267 33.57 33.71 2.47
CA THR A 267 34.45 34.87 2.40
C THR A 267 35.24 35.02 3.70
#